data_0937b66bc982995496bc8a7174583806
#
_entry.id   0937b66bc982995496bc8a7174583806
#
_cell.length_a   1.000
_cell.length_b   1.000
_cell.length_c   1.000
_cell.angle_alpha   90.00
_cell.angle_beta   90.00
_cell.angle_gamma   90.00
#
_symmetry.space_group_name_H-M   'P 1'
#
loop_
_entity.id
_entity.type
_entity.pdbx_description
1 polymer ?
#
loop_
_entity_poly.entity_id
_entity_poly.type
_entity_poly.pdbx_seq_one_letter_code
_entity_poly.pdbx_strand_id
1 'polypeptide(L)'
;MVPTAPAAIPASMDYREEIAHLVGEALKAAEGDRYDVAANMSRLTGHDVSKYMLDAWASPARDAYNMPFYQAPVLESVCNTLILSSWLAEKRGGRLLVGKETLTAELGKLERIKEDAGRKIRELKKLMGELE
;
A
#
# COMPACT_ATOMS: atom_id res chain seq x y z
N MET A 1 -12.11 7.98 -7.38
CA MET A 1 -12.27 7.05 -6.24
C MET A 1 -12.43 7.81 -4.94
N VAL A 2 -13.39 7.44 -4.14
CA VAL A 2 -13.67 8.12 -2.88
C VAL A 2 -12.83 7.46 -1.76
N PRO A 3 -12.09 8.22 -0.96
CA PRO A 3 -11.36 7.65 0.17
C PRO A 3 -12.28 6.92 1.13
N THR A 4 -11.82 5.79 1.66
CA THR A 4 -12.55 5.04 2.66
C THR A 4 -12.70 5.87 3.93
N ALA A 5 -13.92 6.06 4.40
CA ALA A 5 -14.16 6.73 5.67
C ALA A 5 -13.67 5.83 6.81
N PRO A 6 -12.89 6.36 7.77
CA PRO A 6 -12.50 5.58 8.93
C PRO A 6 -13.71 5.27 9.79
N ALA A 7 -13.69 4.14 10.47
CA ALA A 7 -14.70 3.83 11.48
C ALA A 7 -14.59 4.83 12.62
N ALA A 8 -15.72 5.35 13.09
CA ALA A 8 -15.75 6.33 14.19
C ALA A 8 -15.64 5.65 15.56
N ILE A 9 -14.82 4.61 15.65
CA ILE A 9 -14.61 3.81 16.87
C ILE A 9 -13.26 4.18 17.46
N PRO A 10 -13.18 4.54 18.74
CA PRO A 10 -11.89 4.81 19.38
C PRO A 10 -10.89 3.68 19.16
N ALA A 11 -9.64 4.04 18.90
CA ALA A 11 -8.52 3.13 18.63
C ALA A 11 -8.64 2.30 17.34
N SER A 12 -9.64 2.54 16.50
CA SER A 12 -9.80 1.81 15.23
C SER A 12 -8.71 2.11 14.21
N MET A 13 -7.96 3.19 14.40
CA MET A 13 -6.89 3.62 13.51
C MET A 13 -5.50 3.48 14.14
N ASP A 14 -5.34 2.56 15.08
CA ASP A 14 -4.03 2.25 15.64
C ASP A 14 -3.35 1.20 14.74
N TYR A 15 -2.51 1.68 13.82
CA TYR A 15 -1.88 0.86 12.80
C TYR A 15 -0.47 0.38 13.16
N ARG A 16 -0.02 0.57 14.39
CA ARG A 16 1.36 0.27 14.80
C ARG A 16 1.78 -1.17 14.58
N GLU A 17 0.93 -2.14 14.97
CA GLU A 17 1.22 -3.56 14.75
C GLU A 17 1.21 -3.91 13.26
N GLU A 18 0.24 -3.37 12.54
CA GLU A 18 0.11 -3.59 11.10
C GLU A 18 1.34 -3.09 10.35
N ILE A 19 1.82 -1.88 10.69
CA ILE A 19 3.04 -1.33 10.10
C ILE A 19 4.25 -2.22 10.41
N ALA A 20 4.39 -2.69 11.63
CA ALA A 20 5.50 -3.58 12.01
C ALA A 20 5.48 -4.87 11.17
N HIS A 21 4.32 -5.47 10.96
CA HIS A 21 4.17 -6.63 10.08
C HIS A 21 4.59 -6.33 8.65
N LEU A 22 4.19 -5.17 8.12
CA LEU A 22 4.54 -4.77 6.76
C LEU A 22 6.05 -4.53 6.61
N VAL A 23 6.69 -3.92 7.60
CA VAL A 23 8.15 -3.77 7.60
C VAL A 23 8.82 -5.15 7.59
N GLY A 24 8.33 -6.09 8.38
CA GLY A 24 8.83 -7.46 8.38
C GLY A 24 8.68 -8.15 7.01
N GLU A 25 7.55 -7.96 6.36
CA GLU A 25 7.33 -8.51 5.01
C GLU A 25 8.25 -7.85 3.97
N ALA A 26 8.45 -6.54 4.06
CA ALA A 26 9.41 -5.84 3.18
C ALA A 26 10.82 -6.41 3.35
N LEU A 27 11.25 -6.63 4.58
CA LEU A 27 12.58 -7.19 4.86
C LEU A 27 12.73 -8.61 4.31
N LYS A 28 11.67 -9.41 4.31
CA LYS A 28 11.69 -10.74 3.70
C LYS A 28 11.81 -10.69 2.18
N ALA A 29 11.33 -9.63 1.55
CA ALA A 29 11.40 -9.47 0.10
C ALA A 29 12.81 -9.07 -0.36
N ALA A 30 13.67 -8.58 0.53
CA ALA A 30 15.02 -8.16 0.19
C ALA A 30 15.89 -9.36 -0.22
N GLU A 31 16.81 -9.13 -1.16
CA GLU A 31 17.76 -10.17 -1.59
C GLU A 31 18.80 -10.48 -0.53
N GLY A 32 19.19 -9.48 0.27
CA GLY A 32 20.17 -9.63 1.33
C GLY A 32 19.54 -9.82 2.71
N ASP A 33 20.39 -9.98 3.71
CA ASP A 33 19.93 -10.05 5.09
C ASP A 33 19.67 -8.65 5.66
N ARG A 34 19.25 -8.58 6.92
CA ARG A 34 18.93 -7.29 7.56
C ARG A 34 20.18 -6.41 7.76
N TYR A 35 21.35 -6.99 7.86
CA TYR A 35 22.60 -6.21 7.91
C TYR A 35 22.86 -5.52 6.59
N ASP A 36 22.62 -6.22 5.47
CA ASP A 36 22.76 -5.64 4.12
C ASP A 36 21.76 -4.51 3.90
N VAL A 37 20.51 -4.72 4.30
CA VAL A 37 19.47 -3.69 4.20
C VAL A 37 19.83 -2.47 5.02
N ALA A 38 20.28 -2.66 6.26
CA ALA A 38 20.68 -1.58 7.16
C ALA A 38 21.83 -0.77 6.56
N ALA A 39 22.84 -1.46 6.03
CA ALA A 39 23.99 -0.80 5.40
C ALA A 39 23.58 0.06 4.21
N ASN A 40 22.70 -0.46 3.34
CA ASN A 40 22.20 0.26 2.18
C ASN A 40 21.33 1.46 2.58
N MET A 41 20.47 1.30 3.58
CA MET A 41 19.65 2.40 4.09
C MET A 41 20.53 3.50 4.70
N SER A 42 21.55 3.13 5.45
CA SER A 42 22.50 4.09 6.01
C SER A 42 23.21 4.88 4.93
N ARG A 43 23.65 4.20 3.89
CA ARG A 43 24.33 4.82 2.75
C ARG A 43 23.41 5.80 2.01
N LEU A 44 22.17 5.41 1.77
CA LEU A 44 21.24 6.22 1.00
C LEU A 44 20.67 7.41 1.76
N THR A 45 20.56 7.30 3.08
CA THR A 45 20.01 8.39 3.90
C THR A 45 21.07 9.31 4.47
N GLY A 46 22.32 8.84 4.59
CA GLY A 46 23.37 9.55 5.31
C GLY A 46 23.20 9.50 6.83
N HIS A 47 22.26 8.70 7.32
CA HIS A 47 22.01 8.48 8.75
C HIS A 47 22.19 7.02 9.11
N ASP A 48 22.62 6.78 10.33
CA ASP A 48 22.91 5.43 10.78
C ASP A 48 21.61 4.61 10.96
N VAL A 49 21.50 3.52 10.23
CA VAL A 49 20.42 2.54 10.38
C VAL A 49 21.09 1.21 10.72
N SER A 50 20.73 0.64 11.86
CA SER A 50 21.28 -0.62 12.32
C SER A 50 20.32 -1.78 12.09
N LYS A 51 20.85 -3.00 12.07
CA LYS A 51 20.03 -4.22 12.03
C LYS A 51 19.06 -4.25 13.23
N TYR A 52 19.50 -3.77 14.38
CA TYR A 52 18.65 -3.74 15.58
C TYR A 52 17.49 -2.76 15.46
N MET A 53 17.69 -1.65 14.76
CA MET A 53 16.62 -0.71 14.44
C MET A 53 15.58 -1.40 13.54
N LEU A 54 16.03 -2.12 12.51
CA LEU A 54 15.14 -2.87 11.63
C LEU A 54 14.36 -3.94 12.40
N ASP A 55 15.02 -4.65 13.31
CA ASP A 55 14.37 -5.65 14.16
C ASP A 55 13.26 -5.03 15.01
N ALA A 56 13.53 -3.85 15.58
CA ALA A 56 12.55 -3.13 16.39
C ALA A 56 11.35 -2.67 15.53
N TRP A 57 11.64 -2.11 14.37
CA TRP A 57 10.59 -1.63 13.45
C TRP A 57 9.71 -2.77 12.92
N ALA A 58 10.26 -3.98 12.80
CA ALA A 58 9.54 -5.16 12.30
C ALA A 58 8.87 -5.97 13.41
N SER A 59 8.98 -5.55 14.67
CA SER A 59 8.45 -6.30 15.80
C SER A 59 7.10 -5.74 16.25
N PRO A 60 5.97 -6.46 16.05
CA PRO A 60 4.67 -6.02 16.54
C PRO A 60 4.62 -5.82 18.06
N ALA A 61 5.43 -6.60 18.82
CA ALA A 61 5.51 -6.45 20.27
C ALA A 61 6.19 -5.15 20.71
N ARG A 62 6.92 -4.49 19.82
CA ARG A 62 7.61 -3.22 20.07
C ARG A 62 6.93 -2.08 19.34
N ASP A 63 5.63 -1.96 19.47
CA ASP A 63 4.81 -1.01 18.73
C ASP A 63 5.14 0.46 19.01
N ALA A 64 5.85 0.76 20.09
CA ALA A 64 6.37 2.09 20.39
C ALA A 64 7.57 2.48 19.51
N TYR A 65 8.14 1.54 18.76
CA TYR A 65 9.34 1.74 17.94
C TYR A 65 9.05 1.55 16.45
N ASN A 66 7.93 2.08 15.97
CA ASN A 66 7.61 2.04 14.56
C ASN A 66 8.64 2.81 13.73
N MET A 67 8.82 2.35 12.50
CA MET A 67 9.70 3.02 11.55
C MET A 67 9.23 4.45 11.28
N PRO A 68 10.16 5.43 11.32
CA PRO A 68 9.79 6.79 10.92
C PRO A 68 9.33 6.83 9.46
N PHE A 69 8.37 7.67 9.18
CA PHE A 69 7.76 7.75 7.85
C PHE A 69 8.79 8.05 6.74
N TYR A 70 9.77 8.89 7.00
CA TYR A 70 10.77 9.24 5.98
C TYR A 70 11.62 8.05 5.53
N GLN A 71 11.67 6.98 6.33
CA GLN A 71 12.39 5.76 5.98
C GLN A 71 11.59 4.83 5.07
N ALA A 72 10.29 5.03 4.95
CA ALA A 72 9.44 4.15 4.14
C ALA A 72 9.89 4.04 2.68
N PRO A 73 10.11 5.15 1.95
CA PRO A 73 10.58 5.03 0.57
C PRO A 73 11.98 4.42 0.46
N VAL A 74 12.83 4.64 1.45
CA VAL A 74 14.19 4.07 1.48
C VAL A 74 14.13 2.56 1.66
N LEU A 75 13.36 2.09 2.63
CA LEU A 75 13.17 0.65 2.88
C LEU A 75 12.59 -0.04 1.63
N GLU A 76 11.56 0.53 1.03
CA GLU A 76 10.95 -0.03 -0.17
C GLU A 76 11.93 -0.09 -1.34
N SER A 77 12.74 0.95 -1.51
CA SER A 77 13.75 0.99 -2.57
C SER A 77 14.81 -0.09 -2.36
N VAL A 78 15.31 -0.25 -1.14
CA VAL A 78 16.35 -1.24 -0.81
C VAL A 78 15.80 -2.66 -0.92
N CYS A 79 14.58 -2.88 -0.43
CA CYS A 79 13.95 -4.21 -0.45
C CYS A 79 13.24 -4.54 -1.77
N ASN A 80 13.19 -3.60 -2.69
CA ASN A 80 12.52 -3.73 -4.00
C ASN A 80 11.07 -4.18 -3.87
N THR A 81 10.30 -3.46 -3.07
CA THR A 81 8.89 -3.74 -2.82
C THR A 81 8.12 -2.42 -2.70
N LEU A 82 6.81 -2.48 -2.90
CA LEU A 82 5.91 -1.34 -2.75
C LEU A 82 4.83 -1.61 -1.70
N ILE A 83 5.13 -2.51 -0.77
CA ILE A 83 4.14 -3.00 0.19
C ILE A 83 3.60 -1.88 1.11
N LEU A 84 4.46 -0.96 1.54
CA LEU A 84 4.05 0.15 2.41
C LEU A 84 3.26 1.20 1.63
N SER A 85 3.74 1.55 0.43
CA SER A 85 3.05 2.51 -0.44
C SER A 85 1.68 2.00 -0.86
N SER A 86 1.56 0.72 -1.19
CA SER A 86 0.29 0.08 -1.54
C SER A 86 -0.67 0.08 -0.36
N TRP A 87 -0.18 -0.27 0.83
CA TRP A 87 -0.96 -0.26 2.06
C TRP A 87 -1.53 1.14 2.34
N LEU A 88 -0.68 2.17 2.24
CA LEU A 88 -1.09 3.55 2.50
C LEU A 88 -2.18 3.99 1.52
N ALA A 89 -1.99 3.71 0.24
CA ALA A 89 -2.98 4.04 -0.79
C ALA A 89 -4.32 3.36 -0.50
N GLU A 90 -4.31 2.07 -0.17
CA GLU A 90 -5.52 1.30 0.13
C GLU A 90 -6.24 1.82 1.37
N LYS A 91 -5.51 2.19 2.41
CA LYS A 91 -6.10 2.76 3.64
C LYS A 91 -6.80 4.10 3.37
N ARG A 92 -6.37 4.81 2.34
CA ARG A 92 -6.99 6.08 1.93
C ARG A 92 -8.04 5.90 0.82
N GLY A 93 -8.43 4.67 0.52
CA GLY A 93 -9.45 4.36 -0.48
C GLY A 93 -8.95 4.42 -1.91
N GLY A 94 -7.65 4.46 -2.08
CA GLY A 94 -7.02 4.50 -3.39
C GLY A 94 -6.31 3.21 -3.75
N ARG A 95 -5.53 3.29 -4.81
CA ARG A 95 -4.71 2.19 -5.27
C ARG A 95 -3.42 2.72 -5.86
N LEU A 96 -2.30 2.05 -5.56
CA LEU A 96 -1.01 2.40 -6.16
C LEU A 96 -0.90 1.71 -7.52
N LEU A 97 -0.65 2.49 -8.56
CA LEU A 97 -0.41 2.00 -9.92
C LEU A 97 0.99 2.43 -10.33
N VAL A 98 1.79 1.50 -10.82
CA VAL A 98 3.17 1.75 -11.22
C VAL A 98 3.43 1.17 -12.60
N GLY A 99 4.19 1.93 -13.40
CA GLY A 99 4.56 1.53 -14.74
C GLY A 99 3.44 1.68 -15.76
N LYS A 100 3.82 1.94 -17.00
CA LYS A 100 2.88 2.19 -18.10
C LYS A 100 1.99 0.98 -18.38
N GLU A 101 2.55 -0.22 -18.37
CA GLU A 101 1.81 -1.45 -18.64
C GLU A 101 0.72 -1.72 -17.60
N THR A 102 1.07 -1.49 -16.32
CA THR A 102 0.12 -1.63 -15.22
C THR A 102 -1.03 -0.62 -15.36
N LEU A 103 -0.69 0.63 -15.69
CA LEU A 103 -1.69 1.67 -15.93
C LEU A 103 -2.59 1.34 -17.10
N THR A 104 -2.02 0.83 -18.20
CA THR A 104 -2.78 0.42 -19.38
C THR A 104 -3.74 -0.72 -19.06
N ALA A 105 -3.29 -1.74 -18.33
CA ALA A 105 -4.13 -2.85 -17.91
C ALA A 105 -5.28 -2.40 -17.02
N GLU A 106 -5.01 -1.51 -16.07
CA GLU A 106 -6.03 -0.98 -15.18
C GLU A 106 -7.04 -0.13 -15.95
N LEU A 107 -6.59 0.67 -16.91
CA LEU A 107 -7.48 1.46 -17.78
C LEU A 107 -8.42 0.55 -18.54
N GLY A 108 -7.90 -0.51 -19.18
CA GLY A 108 -8.71 -1.48 -19.92
C GLY A 108 -9.78 -2.14 -19.06
N LYS A 109 -9.42 -2.47 -17.82
CA LYS A 109 -10.35 -3.05 -16.85
C LYS A 109 -11.49 -2.08 -16.51
N LEU A 110 -11.16 -0.81 -16.27
CA LEU A 110 -12.14 0.22 -15.96
C LEU A 110 -13.06 0.52 -17.15
N GLU A 111 -12.52 0.52 -18.37
CA GLU A 111 -13.30 0.69 -19.59
C GLU A 111 -14.33 -0.43 -19.77
N ARG A 112 -13.93 -1.68 -19.47
CA ARG A 112 -14.89 -2.81 -19.52
C ARG A 112 -16.01 -2.65 -18.51
N ILE A 113 -15.69 -2.21 -17.29
CA ILE A 113 -16.68 -1.94 -16.24
C ILE A 113 -17.66 -0.84 -16.71
N LYS A 114 -17.12 0.20 -17.33
CA LYS A 114 -17.92 1.31 -17.87
C LYS A 114 -18.88 0.83 -18.97
N GLU A 115 -18.40 -0.01 -19.88
CA GLU A 115 -19.22 -0.57 -20.96
C GLU A 115 -20.35 -1.43 -20.40
N ASP A 116 -20.06 -2.31 -19.43
CA ASP A 116 -21.07 -3.14 -18.78
C ASP A 116 -22.11 -2.29 -18.07
N ALA A 117 -21.68 -1.26 -17.34
CA ALA A 117 -22.60 -0.34 -16.66
C ALA A 117 -23.48 0.41 -17.67
N GLY A 118 -22.90 0.86 -18.77
CA GLY A 118 -23.65 1.54 -19.85
C GLY A 118 -24.70 0.65 -20.47
N ARG A 119 -24.35 -0.62 -20.70
CA ARG A 119 -25.27 -1.61 -21.24
C ARG A 119 -26.46 -1.86 -20.29
N LYS A 120 -26.18 -2.06 -19.01
CA LYS A 120 -27.19 -2.25 -17.98
C LYS A 120 -28.13 -1.05 -17.86
N ILE A 121 -27.58 0.15 -17.95
CA ILE A 121 -28.39 1.39 -17.94
C ILE A 121 -29.35 1.43 -19.13
N ARG A 122 -28.88 1.10 -20.33
CA ARG A 122 -29.70 1.06 -21.52
C ARG A 122 -30.85 0.03 -21.41
N GLU A 123 -30.53 -1.16 -20.88
CA GLU A 123 -31.53 -2.21 -20.65
C GLU A 123 -32.60 -1.77 -19.66
N LEU A 124 -32.22 -1.12 -18.58
CA LEU A 124 -33.17 -0.60 -17.59
C LEU A 124 -34.07 0.48 -18.18
N LYS A 125 -33.48 1.40 -18.95
CA LYS A 125 -34.27 2.45 -19.62
C LYS A 125 -35.28 1.87 -20.60
N LYS A 126 -34.89 0.81 -21.32
CA LYS A 126 -35.78 0.10 -22.23
C LYS A 126 -36.94 -0.53 -21.47
N LEU A 127 -36.69 -1.21 -20.38
CA LEU A 127 -37.71 -1.79 -19.53
C LEU A 127 -38.65 -0.74 -18.96
N MET A 128 -38.11 0.39 -18.53
CA MET A 128 -38.95 1.50 -18.04
C MET A 128 -39.85 2.06 -19.12
N GLY A 129 -39.36 2.19 -20.36
CA GLY A 129 -40.16 2.61 -21.50
C GLY A 129 -41.28 1.63 -21.84
N GLU A 130 -41.05 0.33 -21.69
CA GLU A 130 -42.05 -0.71 -21.92
C GLU A 130 -43.16 -0.70 -20.86
N LEU A 131 -42.86 -0.20 -19.66
CA LEU A 131 -43.82 -0.15 -18.56
C LEU A 131 -44.70 1.10 -18.60
N GLU A 132 -44.34 2.10 -19.38
CA GLU A 132 -45.14 3.30 -19.62
C GLU A 132 -46.21 3.03 -20.67
#